data_a3e51d390e6756391ef7737509791280
#
_entry.id   a3e51d390e6756391ef7737509791280
#
_cell.length_a   1.000
_cell.length_b   1.000
_cell.length_c   1.000
_cell.angle_alpha   90.00
_cell.angle_beta   90.00
_cell.angle_gamma   90.00
#
_symmetry.space_group_name_H-M   'P 1'
#
loop_
_entity.id
_entity.type
_entity.pdbx_description
1 polymer ?
#
loop_
_entity_poly.entity_id
_entity_poly.type
_entity_poly.pdbx_seq_one_letter_code
_entity_poly.pdbx_strand_id
1 'polypeptide(L)'
;MALFKIEKGLATNLLVNRPNAVEGYCYFTTDDGKFYIDTKTGSLTGSNPTGTRVALNADYSSKLLFGEITQSSSSTLKVSTVNNLSSLVHGTIVVLKNNGSNTAANANLNINNLGSKPIYVNGNPITANTWRANEVAILFYDANSYSGTTGVWSLIPGVTYIHP
;
A
#
# COMPACT_ATOMS: atom_id res chain seq x y z
N MET A 1 30.22 -26.54 10.11
CA MET A 1 28.79 -26.60 10.47
C MET A 1 28.35 -25.18 10.75
N ALA A 2 27.53 -24.58 9.90
CA ALA A 2 26.99 -23.24 10.15
C ALA A 2 25.96 -23.31 11.29
N LEU A 3 26.28 -22.69 12.42
CA LEU A 3 25.33 -22.57 13.53
C LEU A 3 24.28 -21.52 13.13
N PHE A 4 23.05 -21.96 12.94
CA PHE A 4 21.93 -21.04 12.73
C PHE A 4 21.50 -20.49 14.08
N LYS A 5 21.74 -19.20 14.31
CA LYS A 5 21.37 -18.54 15.56
C LYS A 5 20.19 -17.61 15.33
N ILE A 6 19.11 -17.82 16.06
CA ILE A 6 17.97 -16.91 16.09
C ILE A 6 18.03 -16.10 17.39
N GLU A 7 18.08 -14.78 17.28
CA GLU A 7 17.93 -13.86 18.40
C GLU A 7 16.53 -13.24 18.36
N LYS A 8 15.96 -12.92 19.52
CA LYS A 8 14.65 -12.26 19.63
C LYS A 8 14.75 -10.99 20.47
N GLY A 9 13.94 -9.99 20.13
CA GLY A 9 13.92 -8.71 20.83
C GLY A 9 12.89 -7.75 20.26
N LEU A 10 12.95 -6.48 20.65
CA LEU A 10 12.12 -5.43 20.11
C LEU A 10 12.72 -4.86 18.82
N ALA A 11 11.86 -4.54 17.84
CA ALA A 11 12.28 -3.94 16.56
C ALA A 11 13.04 -2.62 16.78
N THR A 12 12.57 -1.79 17.71
CA THR A 12 13.21 -0.52 18.08
C THR A 12 14.64 -0.67 18.57
N ASN A 13 14.96 -1.81 19.15
CA ASN A 13 16.28 -2.10 19.69
C ASN A 13 17.19 -2.83 18.71
N LEU A 14 16.65 -3.36 17.62
CA LEU A 14 17.41 -4.21 16.71
C LEU A 14 18.61 -3.48 16.09
N LEU A 15 18.41 -2.28 15.55
CA LEU A 15 19.49 -1.51 14.95
C LEU A 15 20.46 -0.95 15.98
N VAL A 16 19.95 -0.54 17.15
CA VAL A 16 20.76 0.02 18.26
C VAL A 16 21.69 -1.03 18.81
N ASN A 17 21.19 -2.23 19.12
CA ASN A 17 21.95 -3.31 19.74
C ASN A 17 22.74 -4.15 18.73
N ARG A 18 22.37 -4.09 17.46
CA ARG A 18 22.99 -4.81 16.35
C ARG A 18 23.23 -3.88 15.15
N PRO A 19 24.10 -2.86 15.30
CA PRO A 19 24.38 -1.89 14.24
C PRO A 19 25.19 -2.48 13.08
N ASN A 20 25.76 -3.68 13.26
CA ASN A 20 26.47 -4.41 12.23
C ASN A 20 25.70 -5.69 11.88
N ALA A 21 25.56 -5.94 10.59
CA ALA A 21 25.10 -7.22 10.08
C ALA A 21 26.21 -8.26 10.14
N VAL A 22 25.85 -9.50 10.45
CA VAL A 22 26.73 -10.67 10.37
C VAL A 22 26.02 -11.73 9.56
N GLU A 23 26.52 -12.02 8.39
CA GLU A 23 25.89 -12.94 7.45
C GLU A 23 25.48 -14.27 8.10
N GLY A 24 24.23 -14.67 7.86
CA GLY A 24 23.62 -15.87 8.44
C GLY A 24 22.96 -15.68 9.82
N TYR A 25 23.09 -14.52 10.45
CA TYR A 25 22.34 -14.23 11.67
C TYR A 25 20.87 -13.91 11.36
N CYS A 26 19.99 -14.42 12.22
CA CYS A 26 18.54 -14.18 12.11
C CYS A 26 18.00 -13.54 13.40
N TYR A 27 16.98 -12.70 13.23
CA TYR A 27 16.37 -11.97 14.33
C TYR A 27 14.84 -12.05 14.20
N PHE A 28 14.16 -12.27 15.31
CA PHE A 28 12.72 -12.16 15.41
C PHE A 28 12.34 -10.99 16.31
N THR A 29 11.57 -10.04 15.79
CA THR A 29 11.10 -8.90 16.56
C THR A 29 9.70 -9.17 17.11
N THR A 30 9.55 -9.02 18.45
CA THR A 30 8.36 -9.49 19.17
C THR A 30 7.23 -8.46 19.23
N ASP A 31 7.53 -7.21 18.97
CA ASP A 31 6.60 -6.07 18.96
C ASP A 31 5.91 -5.89 17.61
N ASP A 32 6.59 -6.21 16.50
CA ASP A 32 6.04 -6.08 15.14
C ASP A 32 6.00 -7.42 14.36
N GLY A 33 6.43 -8.52 15.00
CA GLY A 33 6.35 -9.87 14.44
C GLY A 33 7.22 -10.10 13.20
N LYS A 34 8.26 -9.29 12.98
CA LYS A 34 9.11 -9.43 11.81
C LYS A 34 10.25 -10.40 12.02
N PHE A 35 10.62 -11.05 10.94
CA PHE A 35 11.78 -11.94 10.88
C PHE A 35 12.82 -11.36 9.91
N TYR A 36 14.03 -11.14 10.41
CA TYR A 36 15.13 -10.57 9.65
C TYR A 36 16.26 -11.57 9.47
N ILE A 37 17.00 -11.44 8.37
CA ILE A 37 18.26 -12.14 8.12
C ILE A 37 19.33 -11.17 7.67
N ASP A 38 20.52 -11.34 8.18
CA ASP A 38 21.72 -10.65 7.70
C ASP A 38 22.29 -11.42 6.50
N THR A 39 22.23 -10.80 5.33
CA THR A 39 22.67 -11.42 4.06
C THR A 39 24.06 -10.97 3.62
N LYS A 40 24.59 -9.94 4.27
CA LYS A 40 25.95 -9.46 4.04
C LYS A 40 26.51 -8.85 5.31
N THR A 41 27.71 -9.27 5.71
CA THR A 41 28.42 -8.71 6.86
C THR A 41 28.84 -7.26 6.60
N GLY A 42 28.63 -6.38 7.58
CA GLY A 42 29.06 -4.99 7.53
C GLY A 42 28.19 -4.05 8.36
N SER A 43 28.52 -2.77 8.37
CA SER A 43 27.76 -1.74 9.08
C SER A 43 26.39 -1.53 8.43
N LEU A 44 25.35 -1.40 9.26
CA LEU A 44 23.98 -1.03 8.84
C LEU A 44 23.70 0.46 9.02
N THR A 45 24.66 1.20 9.57
CA THR A 45 24.53 2.62 9.90
C THR A 45 25.52 3.47 9.10
N GLY A 46 25.31 4.79 9.11
CA GLY A 46 26.14 5.74 8.38
C GLY A 46 25.63 6.05 6.98
N SER A 47 26.34 6.96 6.29
CA SER A 47 25.95 7.44 4.95
C SER A 47 26.10 6.38 3.85
N ASN A 48 26.94 5.38 4.06
CA ASN A 48 27.18 4.29 3.11
C ASN A 48 27.21 2.95 3.84
N PRO A 49 26.07 2.34 4.15
CA PRO A 49 26.01 1.04 4.79
C PRO A 49 26.69 -0.04 3.94
N THR A 50 27.55 -0.85 4.55
CA THR A 50 28.28 -1.93 3.88
C THR A 50 27.67 -3.31 4.13
N GLY A 51 26.89 -3.45 5.22
CA GLY A 51 26.14 -4.65 5.56
C GLY A 51 24.73 -4.63 4.97
N THR A 52 24.07 -5.79 4.98
CA THR A 52 22.69 -5.91 4.52
C THR A 52 21.88 -6.78 5.47
N ARG A 53 20.77 -6.24 5.98
CA ARG A 53 19.73 -6.93 6.75
C ARG A 53 18.43 -6.87 5.98
N VAL A 54 17.78 -8.00 5.77
CA VAL A 54 16.54 -8.13 5.01
C VAL A 54 15.45 -8.65 5.92
N ALA A 55 14.29 -8.03 5.90
CA ALA A 55 13.10 -8.56 6.54
C ALA A 55 12.45 -9.62 5.62
N LEU A 56 12.35 -10.85 6.08
CA LEU A 56 11.83 -11.97 5.29
C LEU A 56 10.30 -11.99 5.23
N ASN A 57 9.64 -11.46 6.26
CA ASN A 57 8.17 -11.36 6.32
C ASN A 57 7.70 -9.92 6.41
N ALA A 58 8.48 -8.98 5.91
CA ALA A 58 8.26 -7.55 6.07
C ALA A 58 6.97 -7.13 5.47
N ASP A 59 6.15 -7.68 4.87
CA ASP A 59 4.93 -7.10 4.28
C ASP A 59 3.87 -8.10 3.78
N TYR A 60 3.84 -9.32 4.31
CA TYR A 60 2.76 -10.24 3.90
C TYR A 60 1.41 -9.93 4.57
N SER A 61 1.41 -9.26 5.70
CA SER A 61 0.17 -8.90 6.41
C SER A 61 -0.42 -7.54 6.02
N SER A 62 0.35 -6.70 5.31
CA SER A 62 -0.07 -5.34 4.97
C SER A 62 -0.38 -5.11 3.49
N LYS A 63 -0.40 -6.16 2.67
CA LYS A 63 -0.49 -5.99 1.21
C LYS A 63 -1.91 -5.85 0.67
N LEU A 64 -2.93 -6.10 1.44
CA LEU A 64 -4.26 -5.68 1.09
C LEU A 64 -4.53 -4.31 1.72
N LEU A 65 -4.27 -3.27 0.95
CA LEU A 65 -4.56 -1.90 1.34
C LEU A 65 -6.08 -1.71 1.28
N PHE A 66 -6.72 -1.83 2.44
CA PHE A 66 -8.16 -1.68 2.57
C PHE A 66 -8.51 -0.35 3.22
N GLY A 67 -9.59 0.27 2.74
CA GLY A 67 -10.13 1.49 3.29
C GLY A 67 -11.60 1.70 2.94
N GLU A 68 -12.17 2.76 3.48
CA GLU A 68 -13.52 3.19 3.15
C GLU A 68 -13.49 4.63 2.65
N ILE A 69 -14.41 4.98 1.75
CA ILE A 69 -14.62 6.35 1.35
C ILE A 69 -15.27 7.09 2.52
N THR A 70 -14.58 8.09 3.06
CA THR A 70 -15.04 8.86 4.21
C THR A 70 -15.88 10.07 3.82
N GLN A 71 -15.75 10.55 2.59
CA GLN A 71 -16.51 11.68 2.07
C GLN A 71 -17.31 11.26 0.86
N SER A 72 -18.64 11.24 1.02
CA SER A 72 -19.57 10.84 -0.03
C SER A 72 -20.31 12.01 -0.70
N SER A 73 -20.27 13.19 -0.07
CA SER A 73 -21.13 14.32 -0.47
C SER A 73 -20.65 15.07 -1.71
N SER A 74 -19.41 14.88 -2.12
CA SER A 74 -18.92 15.50 -3.34
C SER A 74 -19.06 14.53 -4.51
N SER A 75 -19.79 14.96 -5.50
CA SER A 75 -19.96 14.24 -6.74
C SER A 75 -18.64 13.97 -7.48
N THR A 76 -17.64 14.80 -7.25
CA THR A 76 -16.39 14.82 -8.02
C THR A 76 -15.16 14.41 -7.24
N LEU A 77 -15.19 14.41 -5.91
CA LEU A 77 -14.06 14.05 -5.08
C LEU A 77 -14.43 12.99 -4.04
N LYS A 78 -13.76 11.85 -4.10
CA LYS A 78 -13.78 10.80 -3.09
C LYS A 78 -12.55 10.91 -2.21
N VAL A 79 -12.71 10.79 -0.91
CA VAL A 79 -11.60 10.81 0.05
C VAL A 79 -11.60 9.53 0.86
N SER A 80 -10.45 8.94 1.03
CA SER A 80 -10.27 7.71 1.80
C SER A 80 -9.01 7.79 2.65
N THR A 81 -9.01 7.04 3.74
CA THR A 81 -7.82 6.75 4.53
C THR A 81 -7.52 5.25 4.43
N VAL A 82 -6.29 4.94 4.05
CA VAL A 82 -5.79 3.57 3.91
C VAL A 82 -4.53 3.45 4.75
N ASN A 83 -4.53 2.49 5.67
CA ASN A 83 -3.36 2.26 6.53
C ASN A 83 -2.15 1.83 5.70
N ASN A 84 -0.97 2.26 6.13
CA ASN A 84 0.33 1.90 5.53
C ASN A 84 0.55 2.36 4.07
N LEU A 85 -0.28 3.26 3.55
CA LEU A 85 -0.04 3.88 2.25
C LEU A 85 0.54 5.29 2.45
N SER A 86 1.83 5.45 2.21
CA SER A 86 2.58 6.70 2.37
C SER A 86 2.94 7.39 1.05
N SER A 87 2.81 6.71 -0.08
CA SER A 87 3.09 7.26 -1.41
C SER A 87 2.29 6.50 -2.48
N LEU A 88 2.02 7.16 -3.60
CA LEU A 88 1.43 6.54 -4.78
C LEU A 88 2.54 6.10 -5.74
N VAL A 89 2.71 4.80 -5.87
CA VAL A 89 3.65 4.18 -6.80
C VAL A 89 2.85 3.41 -7.84
N HIS A 90 3.34 3.42 -9.10
CA HIS A 90 2.72 2.60 -10.16
C HIS A 90 2.58 1.14 -9.69
N GLY A 91 1.41 0.59 -9.85
CA GLY A 91 1.10 -0.76 -9.36
C GLY A 91 0.51 -0.82 -7.95
N THR A 92 0.35 0.29 -7.25
CA THR A 92 -0.37 0.30 -5.96
C THR A 92 -1.79 -0.18 -6.15
N ILE A 93 -2.19 -1.20 -5.39
CA ILE A 93 -3.55 -1.75 -5.40
C ILE A 93 -4.20 -1.44 -4.07
N VAL A 94 -5.42 -0.90 -4.11
CA VAL A 94 -6.25 -0.65 -2.92
C VAL A 94 -7.62 -1.28 -3.10
N VAL A 95 -8.21 -1.71 -2.00
CA VAL A 95 -9.60 -2.19 -1.94
C VAL A 95 -10.39 -1.18 -1.14
N LEU A 96 -11.36 -0.52 -1.76
CA LEU A 96 -12.15 0.52 -1.11
C LEU A 96 -13.63 0.19 -1.12
N LYS A 97 -14.27 0.37 0.03
CA LYS A 97 -15.73 0.39 0.13
C LYS A 97 -16.22 1.82 -0.09
N ASN A 98 -17.15 1.97 -1.01
CA ASN A 98 -17.78 3.25 -1.27
C ASN A 98 -18.99 3.45 -0.34
N ASN A 99 -19.03 4.56 0.39
CA ASN A 99 -20.16 4.90 1.27
C ASN A 99 -21.23 5.78 0.58
N GLY A 100 -20.99 6.19 -0.67
CA GLY A 100 -21.92 6.97 -1.46
C GLY A 100 -21.59 6.92 -2.95
N SER A 101 -22.59 6.76 -3.82
CA SER A 101 -22.38 6.71 -5.27
C SER A 101 -21.65 7.95 -5.78
N ASN A 102 -20.87 7.79 -6.84
CA ASN A 102 -20.39 8.93 -7.60
C ASN A 102 -21.54 9.47 -8.45
N THR A 103 -22.12 10.58 -8.02
CA THR A 103 -23.29 11.19 -8.70
C THR A 103 -22.94 11.99 -9.95
N ALA A 104 -21.65 12.30 -10.13
CA ALA A 104 -21.13 12.96 -11.33
C ALA A 104 -20.10 12.11 -12.06
N ALA A 105 -19.95 12.39 -13.35
CA ALA A 105 -18.84 11.91 -14.15
C ALA A 105 -17.51 12.56 -13.70
N ASN A 106 -16.39 11.99 -14.14
CA ASN A 106 -15.04 12.50 -13.87
C ASN A 106 -14.70 12.63 -12.38
N ALA A 107 -15.18 11.70 -11.55
CA ALA A 107 -14.84 11.68 -10.14
C ALA A 107 -13.34 11.41 -9.92
N ASN A 108 -12.78 12.05 -8.90
CA ASN A 108 -11.40 11.87 -8.45
C ASN A 108 -11.37 11.14 -7.12
N LEU A 109 -10.23 10.55 -6.81
CA LEU A 109 -9.95 9.90 -5.54
C LEU A 109 -8.68 10.48 -4.92
N ASN A 110 -8.77 10.88 -3.66
CA ASN A 110 -7.64 11.28 -2.84
C ASN A 110 -7.52 10.34 -1.65
N ILE A 111 -6.44 9.58 -1.59
CA ILE A 111 -6.14 8.68 -0.48
C ILE A 111 -5.02 9.30 0.35
N ASN A 112 -5.20 9.34 1.66
CA ASN A 112 -4.19 9.81 2.63
C ASN A 112 -3.59 11.19 2.30
N ASN A 113 -4.33 12.06 1.62
CA ASN A 113 -3.83 13.36 1.14
C ASN A 113 -2.61 13.26 0.18
N LEU A 114 -2.44 12.13 -0.50
CA LEU A 114 -1.35 11.91 -1.47
C LEU A 114 -1.61 12.57 -2.84
N GLY A 115 -2.63 13.39 -2.92
CA GLY A 115 -3.04 14.09 -4.13
C GLY A 115 -4.26 13.45 -4.80
N SER A 116 -5.11 14.32 -5.31
CA SER A 116 -6.33 13.92 -6.02
C SER A 116 -5.99 13.39 -7.40
N LYS A 117 -6.45 12.18 -7.75
CA LYS A 117 -6.24 11.53 -9.03
C LYS A 117 -7.57 11.08 -9.62
N PRO A 118 -7.78 11.24 -10.93
CA PRO A 118 -9.03 10.84 -11.57
C PRO A 118 -9.23 9.32 -11.51
N ILE A 119 -10.49 8.92 -11.43
CA ILE A 119 -10.90 7.51 -11.48
C ILE A 119 -11.28 7.17 -12.92
N TYR A 120 -10.71 6.10 -13.43
CA TYR A 120 -10.96 5.57 -14.77
C TYR A 120 -11.57 4.17 -14.70
N VAL A 121 -12.40 3.86 -15.66
CA VAL A 121 -12.98 2.52 -15.86
C VAL A 121 -12.80 2.15 -17.32
N ASN A 122 -12.16 1.02 -17.59
CA ASN A 122 -11.86 0.57 -18.95
C ASN A 122 -11.18 1.66 -19.82
N GLY A 123 -10.22 2.39 -19.22
CA GLY A 123 -9.44 3.43 -19.93
C GLY A 123 -10.15 4.77 -20.13
N ASN A 124 -11.37 4.94 -19.63
CA ASN A 124 -12.15 6.18 -19.73
C ASN A 124 -12.43 6.76 -18.34
N PRO A 125 -12.60 8.09 -18.21
CA PRO A 125 -13.06 8.69 -16.97
C PRO A 125 -14.36 8.06 -16.49
N ILE A 126 -14.47 7.84 -15.18
CA ILE A 126 -15.66 7.23 -14.59
C ILE A 126 -16.92 8.06 -14.89
N THR A 127 -17.99 7.39 -15.26
CA THR A 127 -19.31 8.01 -15.46
C THR A 127 -20.12 8.03 -14.16
N ALA A 128 -21.16 8.84 -14.12
CA ALA A 128 -22.05 8.91 -12.96
C ALA A 128 -22.65 7.54 -12.61
N ASN A 129 -22.75 7.26 -11.33
CA ASN A 129 -23.33 6.04 -10.77
C ASN A 129 -22.63 4.72 -11.18
N THR A 130 -21.41 4.79 -11.70
CA THR A 130 -20.62 3.59 -12.03
C THR A 130 -20.13 2.87 -10.77
N TRP A 131 -19.72 3.61 -9.73
CA TRP A 131 -19.36 3.07 -8.44
C TRP A 131 -20.41 3.45 -7.40
N ARG A 132 -21.25 2.49 -7.05
CA ARG A 132 -22.44 2.73 -6.22
C ARG A 132 -22.14 2.70 -4.73
N ALA A 133 -23.07 3.23 -3.93
CA ALA A 133 -22.98 3.15 -2.48
C ALA A 133 -22.94 1.68 -2.00
N ASN A 134 -22.12 1.45 -1.00
CA ASN A 134 -21.85 0.13 -0.40
C ASN A 134 -21.12 -0.88 -1.28
N GLU A 135 -20.77 -0.54 -2.52
CA GLU A 135 -19.95 -1.39 -3.35
C GLU A 135 -18.47 -1.34 -2.93
N VAL A 136 -17.84 -2.49 -2.95
CA VAL A 136 -16.39 -2.65 -2.77
C VAL A 136 -15.76 -2.74 -4.16
N ALA A 137 -14.73 -1.95 -4.39
CA ALA A 137 -13.99 -1.95 -5.63
C ALA A 137 -12.49 -2.15 -5.38
N ILE A 138 -11.85 -2.79 -6.33
CA ILE A 138 -10.39 -2.86 -6.43
C ILE A 138 -9.95 -1.74 -7.35
N LEU A 139 -9.00 -0.92 -6.90
CA LEU A 139 -8.42 0.14 -7.70
C LEU A 139 -6.91 -0.08 -7.84
N PHE A 140 -6.44 0.12 -9.04
CA PHE A 140 -5.03 0.06 -9.39
C PHE A 140 -4.54 1.47 -9.72
N TYR A 141 -3.44 1.90 -9.11
CA TYR A 141 -2.82 3.18 -9.46
C TYR A 141 -1.88 3.01 -10.65
N ASP A 142 -2.24 3.64 -11.75
CA ASP A 142 -1.39 3.76 -12.94
C ASP A 142 -0.74 5.15 -12.95
N ALA A 143 0.59 5.19 -12.77
CA ALA A 143 1.35 6.42 -12.79
C ALA A 143 1.62 6.95 -14.21
N ASN A 144 1.36 6.15 -15.24
CA ASN A 144 1.53 6.54 -16.63
C ASN A 144 0.47 7.57 -17.03
N SER A 145 0.80 8.38 -18.01
CA SER A 145 -0.11 9.42 -18.47
C SER A 145 -1.23 8.85 -19.33
N TYR A 146 -2.46 9.15 -18.95
CA TYR A 146 -3.63 9.02 -19.83
C TYR A 146 -4.02 10.41 -20.32
N SER A 147 -3.96 10.64 -21.61
CA SER A 147 -4.46 11.90 -22.24
C SER A 147 -4.00 13.19 -21.54
N GLY A 148 -2.71 13.27 -21.16
CA GLY A 148 -2.14 14.44 -20.48
C GLY A 148 -2.35 14.49 -18.96
N THR A 149 -2.99 13.48 -18.37
CA THR A 149 -3.16 13.38 -16.91
C THR A 149 -2.08 12.49 -16.32
N THR A 150 -1.35 13.00 -15.32
CA THR A 150 -0.31 12.25 -14.63
C THR A 150 -0.90 11.42 -13.52
N GLY A 151 -1.00 10.12 -13.76
CA GLY A 151 -1.48 9.14 -12.82
C GLY A 151 -3.00 9.12 -12.66
N VAL A 152 -3.57 7.93 -12.71
CA VAL A 152 -5.01 7.67 -12.59
C VAL A 152 -5.25 6.50 -11.66
N TRP A 153 -6.43 6.43 -11.06
CA TRP A 153 -6.94 5.25 -10.39
C TRP A 153 -7.79 4.45 -11.38
N SER A 154 -7.32 3.31 -11.84
CA SER A 154 -8.11 2.38 -12.65
C SER A 154 -8.97 1.52 -11.74
N LEU A 155 -10.27 1.74 -11.76
CA LEU A 155 -11.24 0.91 -11.06
C LEU A 155 -11.45 -0.36 -11.88
N ILE A 156 -11.15 -1.49 -11.25
CA ILE A 156 -11.44 -2.81 -11.82
C ILE A 156 -12.92 -3.08 -11.52
N PRO A 157 -13.77 -3.19 -12.53
CA PRO A 157 -15.19 -3.44 -12.32
C PRO A 157 -15.35 -4.71 -11.50
N GLY A 158 -15.89 -4.58 -10.31
CA GLY A 158 -16.22 -5.72 -9.46
C GLY A 158 -17.24 -6.60 -10.17
N VAL A 159 -17.21 -7.89 -9.88
CA VAL A 159 -18.32 -8.79 -10.19
C VAL A 159 -19.55 -8.18 -9.54
N THR A 160 -20.51 -7.75 -10.36
CA THR A 160 -21.78 -7.23 -9.87
C THR A 160 -22.43 -8.33 -9.04
N TYR A 161 -22.46 -8.16 -7.72
CA TYR A 161 -23.26 -9.01 -6.87
C TYR A 161 -24.72 -8.73 -7.21
N ILE A 162 -25.28 -9.57 -8.04
CA ILE A 162 -26.73 -9.57 -8.27
C ILE A 162 -27.32 -10.22 -7.02
N HIS A 163 -27.81 -9.39 -6.11
CA HIS A 163 -28.73 -9.88 -5.08
C HIS A 163 -30.02 -10.30 -5.79
N PRO A 164 -30.47 -11.56 -5.57
CA PRO A 164 -31.78 -11.97 -6.05
C PRO A 164 -32.90 -11.19 -5.35
#